data_1e27d735aa8fe04acf3eaeeee0957ead
#
_entry.id   1e27d735aa8fe04acf3eaeeee0957ead
#
_cell.length_a   1.000
_cell.length_b   1.000
_cell.length_c   1.000
_cell.angle_alpha   90.00
_cell.angle_beta   90.00
_cell.angle_gamma   90.00
#
_symmetry.space_group_name_H-M   'P 1'
#
loop_
_entity.id
_entity.type
_entity.pdbx_description
1 polymer ?
#
loop_
_entity_poly.entity_id
_entity_poly.type
_entity_poly.pdbx_seq_one_letter_code
_entity_poly.pdbx_strand_id
1 'polypeptide(L)'
;MHLGHAYAALFAWRAARTVGGRFQIRIEDIDKGRCRPAFADAIVEDLDWLGLDWDGPVMRQSDNLADYGRAIERLEALDVLYPCFCTRSEIRAEIARADAAPHGPDGALYPGTCRVLSRDQRRARIALGRPFALRLNMDKAMALAGPLDWHDRALGRQPCDPAGAGDVVVARKDTPTSYHLAVCVDDHRQ
;
A
#
# COMPACT_ATOMS: atom_id res chain seq x y z
N MET A 1 18.43 -1.45 -12.98
CA MET A 1 17.99 -2.25 -11.77
C MET A 1 19.20 -2.60 -10.88
N HIS A 2 18.98 -3.19 -9.69
CA HIS A 2 20.04 -3.86 -8.91
C HIS A 2 19.76 -5.38 -8.83
N LEU A 3 20.75 -6.15 -8.35
CA LEU A 3 20.69 -7.61 -8.33
C LEU A 3 19.41 -8.17 -7.68
N GLY A 4 18.92 -7.55 -6.61
CA GLY A 4 17.67 -7.98 -5.95
C GLY A 4 16.44 -7.83 -6.83
N HIS A 5 16.35 -6.79 -7.65
CA HIS A 5 15.26 -6.63 -8.62
C HIS A 5 15.35 -7.70 -9.72
N ALA A 6 16.56 -7.97 -10.24
CA ALA A 6 16.78 -9.00 -11.25
C ALA A 6 16.40 -10.40 -10.72
N TYR A 7 16.79 -10.70 -9.47
CA TYR A 7 16.43 -11.96 -8.82
C TYR A 7 14.91 -12.11 -8.65
N ALA A 8 14.23 -11.07 -8.14
CA ALA A 8 12.78 -11.10 -7.94
C ALA A 8 12.04 -11.29 -9.26
N ALA A 9 12.45 -10.56 -10.31
CA ALA A 9 11.86 -10.68 -11.64
C ALA A 9 12.07 -12.09 -12.23
N LEU A 10 13.30 -12.61 -12.17
CA LEU A 10 13.62 -13.96 -12.66
C LEU A 10 12.85 -15.04 -11.91
N PHE A 11 12.73 -14.90 -10.59
CA PHE A 11 11.99 -15.85 -9.76
C PHE A 11 10.49 -15.87 -10.14
N ALA A 12 9.86 -14.70 -10.24
CA ALA A 12 8.46 -14.57 -10.63
C ALA A 12 8.21 -15.07 -12.06
N TRP A 13 9.09 -14.72 -13.00
CA TRP A 13 9.05 -15.16 -14.38
C TRP A 13 9.09 -16.70 -14.48
N ARG A 14 10.08 -17.32 -13.83
CA ARG A 14 10.21 -18.80 -13.81
C ARG A 14 8.99 -19.46 -13.18
N ALA A 15 8.49 -18.93 -12.06
CA ALA A 15 7.30 -19.45 -11.40
C ALA A 15 6.09 -19.43 -12.33
N ALA A 16 5.88 -18.32 -13.05
CA ALA A 16 4.81 -18.20 -14.04
C ALA A 16 5.00 -19.17 -15.20
N ARG A 17 6.18 -19.16 -15.85
CA ARG A 17 6.45 -19.99 -17.04
C ARG A 17 6.39 -21.50 -16.76
N THR A 18 6.80 -21.93 -15.56
CA THR A 18 6.76 -23.35 -15.17
C THR A 18 5.34 -23.93 -15.17
N VAL A 19 4.33 -23.12 -14.91
CA VAL A 19 2.93 -23.55 -14.85
C VAL A 19 2.11 -23.07 -16.08
N GLY A 20 2.75 -22.54 -17.10
CA GLY A 20 2.07 -21.95 -18.26
C GLY A 20 1.27 -20.68 -17.92
N GLY A 21 1.64 -20.03 -16.81
CA GLY A 21 1.03 -18.79 -16.34
C GLY A 21 1.57 -17.55 -17.06
N ARG A 22 0.99 -16.40 -16.72
CA ARG A 22 1.35 -15.09 -17.28
C ARG A 22 2.33 -14.37 -16.34
N PHE A 23 3.30 -13.69 -16.93
CA PHE A 23 4.21 -12.78 -16.25
C PHE A 23 3.96 -11.37 -16.76
N GLN A 24 3.51 -10.49 -15.88
CA GLN A 24 3.15 -9.11 -16.21
C GLN A 24 4.07 -8.13 -15.49
N ILE A 25 4.31 -6.97 -16.09
CA ILE A 25 5.13 -5.92 -15.50
C ILE A 25 4.24 -4.78 -15.03
N ARG A 26 4.45 -4.36 -13.77
CA ARG A 26 3.82 -3.19 -13.16
C ARG A 26 4.89 -2.21 -12.69
N ILE A 27 4.85 -0.99 -13.19
CA ILE A 27 5.68 0.12 -12.73
C ILE A 27 4.92 0.86 -11.62
N GLU A 28 5.49 0.86 -10.43
CA GLU A 28 4.90 1.45 -9.23
C GLU A 28 5.34 2.91 -9.06
N ASP A 29 4.81 3.79 -9.91
CA ASP A 29 5.21 5.17 -10.10
C ASP A 29 4.21 6.20 -9.53
N ILE A 30 3.46 5.85 -8.49
CA ILE A 30 2.52 6.77 -7.82
C ILE A 30 3.20 7.98 -7.17
N ASP A 31 4.47 7.87 -6.79
CA ASP A 31 5.26 8.96 -6.22
C ASP A 31 6.03 9.69 -7.33
N LYS A 32 5.36 10.66 -7.97
CA LYS A 32 5.93 11.46 -9.08
C LYS A 32 7.21 12.23 -8.72
N GLY A 33 7.46 12.47 -7.42
CA GLY A 33 8.67 13.14 -6.97
C GLY A 33 9.92 12.25 -7.01
N ARG A 34 9.74 10.94 -6.91
CA ARG A 34 10.82 9.94 -6.88
C ARG A 34 10.91 9.13 -8.17
N CYS A 35 9.79 8.93 -8.86
CA CYS A 35 9.71 8.11 -10.06
C CYS A 35 9.93 8.98 -11.31
N ARG A 36 11.06 8.78 -11.98
CA ARG A 36 11.37 9.45 -13.24
C ARG A 36 11.08 8.50 -14.41
N PRO A 37 10.48 8.98 -15.52
CA PRO A 37 10.21 8.14 -16.69
C PRO A 37 11.42 7.33 -17.17
N ALA A 38 12.60 7.96 -17.24
CA ALA A 38 13.83 7.30 -17.64
C ALA A 38 14.22 6.09 -16.76
N PHE A 39 13.81 6.07 -15.48
CA PHE A 39 14.06 4.91 -14.62
C PHE A 39 13.13 3.76 -14.95
N ALA A 40 11.86 4.06 -15.31
CA ALA A 40 10.91 3.05 -15.73
C ALA A 40 11.34 2.43 -17.07
N ASP A 41 11.79 3.24 -18.01
CA ASP A 41 12.29 2.79 -19.31
C ASP A 41 13.54 1.90 -19.13
N ALA A 42 14.50 2.31 -18.29
CA ALA A 42 15.67 1.51 -17.97
C ALA A 42 15.33 0.17 -17.28
N ILE A 43 14.26 0.09 -16.50
CA ILE A 43 13.80 -1.19 -15.92
C ILE A 43 13.36 -2.14 -17.03
N VAL A 44 12.61 -1.66 -18.01
CA VAL A 44 12.13 -2.47 -19.13
C VAL A 44 13.33 -2.94 -20.00
N GLU A 45 14.28 -2.06 -20.30
CA GLU A 45 15.52 -2.40 -21.00
C GLU A 45 16.34 -3.46 -20.24
N ASP A 46 16.48 -3.33 -18.93
CA ASP A 46 17.20 -4.30 -18.10
C ASP A 46 16.52 -5.67 -18.08
N LEU A 47 15.17 -5.73 -18.09
CA LEU A 47 14.41 -6.99 -18.14
C LEU A 47 14.59 -7.67 -19.49
N ASP A 48 14.54 -6.92 -20.60
CA ASP A 48 14.80 -7.42 -21.95
C ASP A 48 16.23 -7.95 -22.08
N TRP A 49 17.21 -7.21 -21.54
CA TRP A 49 18.62 -7.66 -21.52
C TRP A 49 18.80 -8.95 -20.73
N LEU A 50 18.03 -9.18 -19.67
CA LEU A 50 18.01 -10.45 -18.92
C LEU A 50 17.31 -11.59 -19.67
N GLY A 51 16.71 -11.33 -20.84
CA GLY A 51 15.99 -12.29 -21.63
C GLY A 51 14.61 -12.67 -21.05
N LEU A 52 14.02 -11.79 -20.26
CA LEU A 52 12.71 -11.99 -19.66
C LEU A 52 11.63 -11.37 -20.54
N ASP A 53 10.83 -12.20 -21.16
CA ASP A 53 9.62 -11.80 -21.88
C ASP A 53 8.43 -11.62 -20.90
N TRP A 54 7.46 -10.79 -21.27
CA TRP A 54 6.26 -10.55 -20.44
C TRP A 54 4.99 -10.52 -21.28
N ASP A 55 3.85 -10.71 -20.63
CA ASP A 55 2.55 -10.82 -21.26
C ASP A 55 1.75 -9.52 -21.12
N GLY A 56 1.39 -8.94 -22.25
CA GLY A 56 0.57 -7.73 -22.31
C GLY A 56 1.35 -6.43 -22.13
N PRO A 57 0.66 -5.30 -22.01
CA PRO A 57 1.30 -4.00 -21.85
C PRO A 57 1.91 -3.84 -20.44
N VAL A 58 2.99 -3.06 -20.37
CA VAL A 58 3.55 -2.62 -19.08
C VAL A 58 2.54 -1.69 -18.41
N MET A 59 2.02 -2.09 -17.25
CA MET A 59 1.09 -1.27 -16.48
C MET A 59 1.86 -0.20 -15.69
N ARG A 60 1.30 1.02 -15.64
CA ARG A 60 1.80 2.11 -14.78
C ARG A 60 0.74 2.46 -13.75
N GLN A 61 1.10 2.50 -12.48
CA GLN A 61 0.17 2.86 -11.41
C GLN A 61 -0.31 4.30 -11.53
N SER A 62 0.53 5.20 -12.00
CA SER A 62 0.17 6.61 -12.24
C SER A 62 -0.98 6.79 -13.21
N ASP A 63 -1.24 5.84 -14.11
CA ASP A 63 -2.34 5.87 -15.07
C ASP A 63 -3.66 5.39 -14.46
N ASN A 64 -3.62 4.74 -13.29
CA ASN A 64 -4.78 4.10 -12.64
C ASN A 64 -5.31 4.86 -11.40
N LEU A 65 -4.96 6.12 -11.21
CA LEU A 65 -5.36 6.91 -10.04
C LEU A 65 -6.89 6.96 -9.83
N ALA A 66 -7.68 6.94 -10.91
CA ALA A 66 -9.14 6.91 -10.83
C ALA A 66 -9.67 5.62 -10.19
N ASP A 67 -9.00 4.48 -10.42
CA ASP A 67 -9.37 3.19 -9.82
C ASP A 67 -9.10 3.19 -8.33
N TYR A 68 -7.98 3.76 -7.92
CA TYR A 68 -7.66 3.91 -6.49
C TYR A 68 -8.63 4.87 -5.80
N GLY A 69 -9.06 5.95 -6.49
CA GLY A 69 -10.12 6.83 -6.01
C GLY A 69 -11.43 6.08 -5.74
N ARG A 70 -11.87 5.25 -6.68
CA ARG A 70 -13.07 4.41 -6.49
C ARG A 70 -12.92 3.40 -5.34
N ALA A 71 -11.72 2.87 -5.12
CA ALA A 71 -11.46 1.99 -3.98
C ALA A 71 -11.56 2.75 -2.65
N ILE A 72 -11.05 4.00 -2.59
CA ILE A 72 -11.21 4.87 -1.41
C ILE A 72 -12.69 5.15 -1.14
N GLU A 73 -13.48 5.53 -2.14
CA GLU A 73 -14.91 5.78 -2.00
C GLU A 73 -15.66 4.57 -1.43
N ARG A 74 -15.31 3.36 -1.86
CA ARG A 74 -15.87 2.11 -1.30
C ARG A 74 -15.49 1.93 0.17
N LEU A 75 -14.24 2.18 0.55
CA LEU A 75 -13.79 2.08 1.93
C LEU A 75 -14.43 3.15 2.82
N GLU A 76 -14.67 4.35 2.30
CA GLU A 76 -15.42 5.40 2.99
C GLU A 76 -16.87 5.00 3.23
N ALA A 77 -17.52 4.42 2.23
CA ALA A 77 -18.90 3.91 2.35
C ALA A 77 -19.04 2.81 3.42
N LEU A 78 -17.96 2.04 3.68
CA LEU A 78 -17.88 1.05 4.75
C LEU A 78 -17.56 1.66 6.13
N ASP A 79 -17.36 2.98 6.24
CA ASP A 79 -16.97 3.70 7.47
C ASP A 79 -15.70 3.14 8.14
N VAL A 80 -14.78 2.61 7.33
CA VAL A 80 -13.49 2.06 7.81
C VAL A 80 -12.34 3.05 7.68
N LEU A 81 -12.56 4.24 7.12
CA LEU A 81 -11.53 5.26 6.97
C LEU A 81 -11.69 6.42 7.96
N TYR A 82 -10.58 7.05 8.27
CA TYR A 82 -10.58 8.32 9.01
C TYR A 82 -9.41 9.23 8.59
N PRO A 83 -9.59 10.57 8.67
CA PRO A 83 -8.55 11.54 8.37
C PRO A 83 -7.51 11.60 9.49
N CYS A 84 -6.23 11.51 9.11
CA CYS A 84 -5.09 11.68 10.00
C CYS A 84 -4.34 12.97 9.67
N PHE A 85 -4.33 13.91 10.59
CA PHE A 85 -3.71 15.23 10.45
C PHE A 85 -2.26 15.27 10.93
N CYS A 86 -1.79 14.24 11.62
CA CYS A 86 -0.44 14.17 12.18
C CYS A 86 0.64 14.28 11.11
N THR A 87 1.73 14.94 11.46
CA THR A 87 3.00 14.89 10.72
C THR A 87 3.80 13.65 11.14
N ARG A 88 4.81 13.28 10.34
CA ARG A 88 5.74 12.20 10.70
C ARG A 88 6.52 12.49 11.98
N SER A 89 6.84 13.76 12.23
CA SER A 89 7.54 14.19 13.44
C SER A 89 6.65 14.08 14.67
N GLU A 90 5.38 14.48 14.59
CA GLU A 90 4.40 14.33 15.68
C GLU A 90 4.19 12.86 16.03
N ILE A 91 4.04 11.99 15.05
CA ILE A 91 3.89 10.54 15.27
C ILE A 91 5.14 10.00 15.99
N ARG A 92 6.34 10.32 15.50
CA ARG A 92 7.59 9.89 16.15
C ARG A 92 7.74 10.40 17.60
N ALA A 93 7.38 11.66 17.83
CA ALA A 93 7.44 12.26 19.15
C ALA A 93 6.44 11.61 20.12
N GLU A 94 5.28 11.17 19.64
CA GLU A 94 4.28 10.47 20.44
C GLU A 94 4.73 9.06 20.80
N ILE A 95 5.27 8.32 19.82
CA ILE A 95 5.86 7.00 20.03
C ILE A 95 7.01 7.07 21.03
N ALA A 96 7.89 8.07 20.94
CA ALA A 96 9.02 8.23 21.85
C ALA A 96 8.62 8.55 23.31
N ARG A 97 7.40 9.05 23.53
CA ARG A 97 6.83 9.33 24.86
C ARG A 97 6.07 8.16 25.46
N ALA A 98 5.74 7.16 24.67
CA ALA A 98 5.05 5.98 25.14
C ALA A 98 6.08 4.98 25.73
N ASP A 99 5.92 4.62 27.01
CA ASP A 99 6.81 3.66 27.71
C ASP A 99 6.84 2.27 27.06
N ALA A 100 5.81 1.94 26.30
CA ALA A 100 5.67 0.71 25.53
C ALA A 100 4.93 0.98 24.22
N ALA A 101 5.63 1.58 23.25
CA ALA A 101 5.04 1.72 21.90
C ALA A 101 4.94 0.35 21.23
N PRO A 102 3.77 -0.06 20.72
CA PRO A 102 3.65 -1.31 19.99
C PRO A 102 4.50 -1.22 18.72
N HIS A 103 5.26 -2.29 18.45
CA HIS A 103 6.07 -2.44 17.25
C HIS A 103 5.44 -3.49 16.35
N GLY A 104 5.23 -3.12 15.08
CA GLY A 104 4.86 -4.05 14.01
C GLY A 104 6.09 -4.53 13.24
N PRO A 105 5.88 -5.38 12.22
CA PRO A 105 6.98 -5.92 11.39
C PRO A 105 7.86 -4.83 10.75
N ASP A 106 7.27 -3.69 10.43
CA ASP A 106 7.93 -2.55 9.76
C ASP A 106 8.32 -1.42 10.72
N GLY A 107 8.31 -1.67 12.03
CA GLY A 107 8.68 -0.70 13.05
C GLY A 107 7.52 -0.24 13.93
N ALA A 108 7.65 0.94 14.52
CA ALA A 108 6.68 1.45 15.49
C ALA A 108 5.33 1.77 14.84
N LEU A 109 4.25 1.24 15.41
CA LEU A 109 2.89 1.43 14.92
C LEU A 109 2.38 2.84 15.18
N TYR A 110 1.45 3.29 14.33
CA TYR A 110 0.75 4.55 14.54
C TYR A 110 -0.13 4.48 15.81
N PRO A 111 0.02 5.41 16.76
CA PRO A 111 -0.64 5.32 18.08
C PRO A 111 -2.16 5.60 18.05
N GLY A 112 -2.74 5.92 16.89
CA GLY A 112 -4.19 6.12 16.77
C GLY A 112 -4.69 7.52 17.14
N THR A 113 -3.81 8.50 17.35
CA THR A 113 -4.14 9.88 17.81
C THR A 113 -5.32 10.53 17.12
N CYS A 114 -5.42 10.40 15.77
CA CYS A 114 -6.55 10.97 15.02
C CYS A 114 -7.76 10.03 14.97
N ARG A 115 -7.62 8.76 15.34
CA ARG A 115 -8.71 7.79 15.36
C ARG A 115 -9.78 8.16 16.39
N VAL A 116 -9.34 8.69 17.54
CA VAL A 116 -10.22 9.07 18.67
C VAL A 116 -10.92 10.42 18.48
N LEU A 117 -10.60 11.19 17.45
CA LEU A 117 -11.26 12.47 17.16
C LEU A 117 -12.74 12.26 16.84
N SER A 118 -13.60 13.11 17.42
CA SER A 118 -15.03 13.13 17.07
C SER A 118 -15.25 13.58 15.60
N ARG A 119 -16.44 13.30 15.07
CA ARG A 119 -16.82 13.76 13.73
C ARG A 119 -16.72 15.30 13.58
N ASP A 120 -17.13 16.03 14.60
CA ASP A 120 -17.08 17.50 14.59
C ASP A 120 -15.64 18.02 14.64
N GLN A 121 -14.78 17.42 15.46
CA GLN A 121 -13.35 17.74 15.48
C GLN A 121 -12.66 17.48 14.13
N ARG A 122 -13.02 16.41 13.44
CA ARG A 122 -12.52 16.11 12.09
C ARG A 122 -13.00 17.13 11.09
N ARG A 123 -14.31 17.44 11.08
CA ARG A 123 -14.91 18.44 10.21
C ARG A 123 -14.29 19.82 10.40
N ALA A 124 -14.12 20.27 11.66
CA ALA A 124 -13.50 21.53 11.96
C ALA A 124 -12.07 21.64 11.40
N ARG A 125 -11.27 20.58 11.55
CA ARG A 125 -9.90 20.56 11.01
C ARG A 125 -9.86 20.57 9.50
N ILE A 126 -10.77 19.87 8.83
CA ILE A 126 -10.92 19.89 7.37
C ILE A 126 -11.35 21.28 6.90
N ALA A 127 -12.33 21.90 7.57
CA ALA A 127 -12.80 23.24 7.24
C ALA A 127 -11.70 24.32 7.39
N LEU A 128 -10.73 24.11 8.28
CA LEU A 128 -9.53 24.95 8.42
C LEU A 128 -8.47 24.67 7.34
N GLY A 129 -8.75 23.84 6.34
CA GLY A 129 -7.83 23.50 5.27
C GLY A 129 -6.62 22.69 5.71
N ARG A 130 -6.64 22.02 6.87
CA ARG A 130 -5.52 21.22 7.32
C ARG A 130 -5.33 19.99 6.41
N PRO A 131 -4.15 19.78 5.83
CA PRO A 131 -3.88 18.61 5.01
C PRO A 131 -3.94 17.34 5.88
N PHE A 132 -4.57 16.29 5.34
CA PHE A 132 -4.70 15.01 6.03
C PHE A 132 -4.39 13.83 5.11
N ALA A 133 -3.96 12.74 5.71
CA ALA A 133 -3.90 11.43 5.08
C ALA A 133 -5.17 10.64 5.46
N LEU A 134 -5.61 9.70 4.64
CA LEU A 134 -6.62 8.74 5.03
C LEU A 134 -5.94 7.48 5.58
N ARG A 135 -6.40 7.04 6.76
CA ARG A 135 -5.97 5.79 7.38
C ARG A 135 -7.11 4.80 7.45
N LEU A 136 -6.76 3.53 7.27
CA LEU A 136 -7.66 2.42 7.55
C LEU A 136 -7.78 2.24 9.06
N ASN A 137 -8.99 2.24 9.60
CA ASN A 137 -9.27 1.81 10.96
C ASN A 137 -9.19 0.28 10.98
N MET A 138 -8.06 -0.25 11.43
CA MET A 138 -7.79 -1.68 11.36
C MET A 138 -8.80 -2.50 12.17
N ASP A 139 -9.21 -2.02 13.35
CA ASP A 139 -10.19 -2.72 14.19
C ASP A 139 -11.53 -2.88 13.46
N LYS A 140 -12.03 -1.81 12.82
CA LYS A 140 -13.26 -1.87 12.02
C LYS A 140 -13.12 -2.75 10.79
N ALA A 141 -11.99 -2.65 10.08
CA ALA A 141 -11.74 -3.44 8.90
C ALA A 141 -11.70 -4.94 9.22
N MET A 142 -11.01 -5.32 10.29
CA MET A 142 -10.97 -6.71 10.77
C MET A 142 -12.35 -7.22 11.21
N ALA A 143 -13.14 -6.38 11.89
CA ALA A 143 -14.49 -6.75 12.30
C ALA A 143 -15.41 -7.04 11.10
N LEU A 144 -15.22 -6.33 9.99
CA LEU A 144 -15.96 -6.56 8.74
C LEU A 144 -15.43 -7.76 7.95
N ALA A 145 -14.12 -7.93 7.87
CA ALA A 145 -13.49 -8.98 7.07
C ALA A 145 -13.60 -10.36 7.73
N GLY A 146 -13.65 -10.39 9.08
CA GLY A 146 -13.54 -11.64 9.84
C GLY A 146 -12.11 -12.24 9.80
N PRO A 147 -11.96 -13.51 10.19
CA PRO A 147 -10.67 -14.20 10.14
C PRO A 147 -10.15 -14.30 8.70
N LEU A 148 -8.89 -13.95 8.51
CA LEU A 148 -8.22 -14.01 7.22
C LEU A 148 -7.07 -15.02 7.26
N ASP A 149 -6.87 -15.72 6.16
CA ASP A 149 -5.71 -16.56 5.89
C ASP A 149 -5.30 -16.45 4.42
N TRP A 150 -4.09 -16.89 4.13
CA TRP A 150 -3.58 -16.98 2.78
C TRP A 150 -2.83 -18.30 2.59
N HIS A 151 -2.67 -18.72 1.36
CA HIS A 151 -1.99 -19.96 1.03
C HIS A 151 -0.62 -19.69 0.40
N ASP A 152 0.44 -19.99 1.15
CA ASP A 152 1.79 -20.01 0.63
C ASP A 152 2.07 -21.33 -0.09
N ARG A 153 2.68 -21.26 -1.27
CA ARG A 153 2.96 -22.48 -2.07
C ARG A 153 3.93 -23.45 -1.39
N ALA A 154 4.86 -22.93 -0.58
CA ALA A 154 5.86 -23.74 0.11
C ALA A 154 5.44 -24.10 1.54
N LEU A 155 4.76 -23.16 2.24
CA LEU A 155 4.44 -23.29 3.66
C LEU A 155 2.99 -23.71 3.92
N GLY A 156 2.15 -23.79 2.89
CA GLY A 156 0.73 -24.08 3.02
C GLY A 156 -0.09 -22.92 3.59
N ARG A 157 -1.21 -23.22 4.26
CA ARG A 157 -2.10 -22.21 4.84
C ARG A 157 -1.43 -21.43 5.96
N GLN A 158 -1.41 -20.10 5.83
CA GLN A 158 -0.83 -19.17 6.78
C GLN A 158 -1.91 -18.27 7.36
N PRO A 159 -1.98 -18.08 8.69
CA PRO A 159 -2.88 -17.12 9.30
C PRO A 159 -2.42 -15.70 8.98
N CYS A 160 -3.38 -14.80 8.79
CA CYS A 160 -3.12 -13.37 8.61
C CYS A 160 -3.48 -12.63 9.90
N ASP A 161 -2.52 -11.87 10.46
CA ASP A 161 -2.75 -10.96 11.58
C ASP A 161 -2.58 -9.50 11.13
N PRO A 162 -3.63 -8.87 10.58
CA PRO A 162 -3.55 -7.47 10.14
C PRO A 162 -3.38 -6.49 11.29
N ALA A 163 -3.74 -6.86 12.52
CA ALA A 163 -3.60 -5.98 13.69
C ALA A 163 -2.14 -5.56 13.91
N GLY A 164 -1.20 -6.48 13.62
CA GLY A 164 0.23 -6.21 13.70
C GLY A 164 0.74 -5.10 12.76
N ALA A 165 -0.02 -4.73 11.73
CA ALA A 165 0.31 -3.61 10.84
C ALA A 165 -0.24 -2.26 11.34
N GLY A 166 -1.21 -2.26 12.26
CA GLY A 166 -1.89 -1.07 12.75
C GLY A 166 -2.69 -0.32 11.67
N ASP A 167 -3.04 0.93 11.96
CA ASP A 167 -3.82 1.77 11.05
C ASP A 167 -2.96 2.29 9.89
N VAL A 168 -2.90 1.54 8.80
CA VAL A 168 -2.09 1.88 7.62
C VAL A 168 -2.67 3.09 6.86
N VAL A 169 -1.79 3.82 6.16
CA VAL A 169 -2.19 4.93 5.28
C VAL A 169 -2.66 4.36 3.94
N VAL A 170 -3.88 4.70 3.52
CA VAL A 170 -4.44 4.32 2.21
C VAL A 170 -4.45 5.48 1.21
N ALA A 171 -4.45 6.74 1.69
CA ALA A 171 -4.21 7.91 0.85
C ALA A 171 -3.30 8.90 1.59
N ARG A 172 -2.33 9.46 0.87
CA ARG A 172 -1.35 10.41 1.41
C ARG A 172 -1.87 11.84 1.29
N LYS A 173 -1.22 12.78 1.99
CA LYS A 173 -1.55 14.21 1.94
C LYS A 173 -1.24 14.85 0.57
N ASP A 174 -0.27 14.30 -0.13
CA ASP A 174 0.33 14.78 -1.37
C ASP A 174 0.02 13.89 -2.58
N THR A 175 -0.54 12.71 -2.34
CA THR A 175 -0.85 11.72 -3.37
C THR A 175 -2.20 11.08 -3.03
N PRO A 176 -3.16 10.99 -3.97
CA PRO A 176 -4.51 10.51 -3.69
C PRO A 176 -4.60 8.99 -3.45
N THR A 177 -3.48 8.35 -3.23
CA THR A 177 -3.37 6.92 -2.91
C THR A 177 -2.12 6.66 -2.06
N SER A 178 -1.91 5.40 -1.71
CA SER A 178 -0.68 4.89 -1.10
C SER A 178 -0.26 3.60 -1.79
N TYR A 179 0.97 3.15 -1.52
CA TYR A 179 1.44 1.84 -1.96
C TYR A 179 0.49 0.71 -1.51
N HIS A 180 0.09 0.71 -0.25
CA HIS A 180 -0.78 -0.34 0.31
C HIS A 180 -2.11 -0.46 -0.42
N LEU A 181 -2.75 0.66 -0.79
CA LEU A 181 -4.00 0.62 -1.54
C LEU A 181 -3.77 0.24 -2.99
N ALA A 182 -2.79 0.88 -3.65
CA ALA A 182 -2.53 0.68 -5.07
C ALA A 182 -2.20 -0.79 -5.37
N VAL A 183 -1.29 -1.40 -4.59
CA VAL A 183 -0.92 -2.81 -4.81
C VAL A 183 -2.11 -3.74 -4.64
N CYS A 184 -2.94 -3.55 -3.60
CA CYS A 184 -4.13 -4.40 -3.40
C CYS A 184 -5.14 -4.30 -4.54
N VAL A 185 -5.36 -3.09 -5.07
CA VAL A 185 -6.28 -2.88 -6.21
C VAL A 185 -5.73 -3.53 -7.47
N ASP A 186 -4.43 -3.38 -7.72
CA ASP A 186 -3.79 -3.90 -8.92
C ASP A 186 -3.66 -5.42 -8.88
N ASP A 187 -3.24 -6.00 -7.76
CA ASP A 187 -3.13 -7.45 -7.58
C ASP A 187 -4.48 -8.18 -7.73
N HIS A 188 -5.57 -7.51 -7.34
CA HIS A 188 -6.93 -8.04 -7.58
C HIS A 188 -7.31 -8.05 -9.07
N ARG A 189 -6.71 -7.18 -9.90
CA ARG A 189 -7.03 -7.03 -11.33
C ARG A 189 -6.15 -7.87 -12.25
N GLN A 190 -4.95 -8.19 -11.82
CA GLN A 190 -3.95 -8.98 -12.54
C GLN A 190 -4.08 -10.49 -12.27
#